data_1139ded493e596697f4b0b35ecf00441
#
_entry.id   1139ded493e596697f4b0b35ecf00441
#
_cell.length_a   1.000
_cell.length_b   1.000
_cell.length_c   1.000
_cell.angle_alpha   90.00
_cell.angle_beta   90.00
_cell.angle_gamma   90.00
#
_symmetry.space_group_name_H-M   'P 1'
#
loop_
_entity.id
_entity.type
_entity.pdbx_description
1 polymer ?
#
loop_
_entity_poly.entity_id
_entity_poly.type
_entity_poly.pdbx_seq_one_letter_code
_entity_poly.pdbx_strand_id
1 'polypeptide(L)' 'MENERNFNKKSDAVYSFRLKAGRRRTYFFDVRTTKQNDYYLTITESKKRPDDSYEKHKIFLYKEDFNKFVAALNDTVNHV' A
#
# COMPACT_ATOMS: atom_id res chain seq x y z
N MET A 1 11.96 11.69 -9.88
CA MET A 1 11.51 11.54 -10.19
C MET A 1 11.09 11.49 -10.93
N GLU A 2 10.85 11.56 -10.99
CA GLU A 2 10.22 11.60 -11.65
C GLU A 2 9.83 10.85 -12.41
N ASN A 3 10.01 10.12 -12.48
CA ASN A 3 9.65 9.24 -13.29
C ASN A 3 8.64 8.43 -12.76
N GLU A 4 8.45 8.35 -11.60
CA GLU A 4 7.48 7.59 -11.12
C GLU A 4 6.21 8.15 -11.45
N ARG A 5 6.13 9.36 -11.81
CA ARG A 5 4.94 9.90 -12.18
C ARG A 5 4.45 9.33 -13.39
N ASN A 6 5.28 8.89 -14.23
CA ASN A 6 4.88 8.35 -15.41
C ASN A 6 4.09 7.18 -15.21
N PHE A 7 4.51 6.27 -14.37
CA PHE A 7 3.75 5.11 -14.31
C PHE A 7 2.51 5.35 -13.53
N ASN A 8 2.40 6.43 -12.89
CA ASN A 8 1.21 6.73 -12.25
C ASN A 8 0.09 6.90 -13.17
N LYS A 9 0.33 7.32 -14.36
CA LYS A 9 -0.68 7.49 -15.26
C LYS A 9 -1.40 6.25 -15.47
N LYS A 10 -0.78 5.17 -15.58
CA LYS A 10 -1.48 4.01 -15.83
C LYS A 10 -2.07 3.47 -14.62
N SER A 11 -1.49 3.57 -13.50
CA SER A 11 -2.01 2.94 -12.35
C SER A 11 -3.12 3.71 -11.76
N ASP A 12 -3.24 4.98 -12.05
CA ASP A 12 -4.36 5.72 -11.55
C ASP A 12 -4.62 5.67 -10.09
N ALA A 13 -3.61 5.80 -9.31
CA ALA A 13 -3.79 5.92 -7.88
C ALA A 13 -4.37 7.29 -7.62
N VAL A 14 -5.50 7.37 -6.93
CA VAL A 14 -6.10 8.65 -6.61
C VAL A 14 -5.52 9.22 -5.33
N TYR A 15 -4.84 8.42 -4.56
CA TYR A 15 -4.15 8.88 -3.35
C TYR A 15 -3.07 7.88 -3.04
N SER A 16 -1.94 8.35 -2.60
CA SER A 16 -0.85 7.49 -2.22
C SER A 16 -0.18 8.02 -0.98
N PHE A 17 0.20 7.14 -0.09
CA PHE A 17 0.92 7.51 1.12
C PHE A 17 2.07 6.53 1.30
N ARG A 18 3.25 7.06 1.60
CA ARG A 18 4.41 6.23 1.80
C ARG A 18 4.85 6.33 3.23
N LEU A 19 5.01 5.21 3.89
CA LEU A 19 5.43 5.16 5.27
C LEU A 19 6.78 4.47 5.35
N LYS A 20 7.81 5.18 5.76
CA LYS A 20 9.11 4.59 5.90
C LYS A 20 9.23 3.98 7.27
N ALA A 21 9.59 2.72 7.33
CA ALA A 21 9.68 2.00 8.59
C ALA A 21 11.08 1.44 8.75
N GLY A 22 11.92 2.18 9.44
CA GLY A 22 13.29 1.77 9.62
C GLY A 22 14.10 2.01 8.38
N ARG A 23 15.22 1.38 8.26
CA ARG A 23 16.10 1.62 7.15
C ARG A 23 15.79 0.78 5.95
N ARG A 24 15.20 -0.39 6.15
CA ARG A 24 15.03 -1.31 5.05
C ARG A 24 13.62 -1.52 4.60
N ARG A 25 12.63 -1.05 5.33
CA ARG A 25 11.24 -1.34 5.01
C ARG A 25 10.46 -0.09 4.69
N THR A 26 9.63 -0.15 3.70
CA THR A 26 8.74 0.95 3.34
C THR A 26 7.38 0.36 3.01
N TYR A 27 6.33 1.02 3.46
CA TYR A 27 4.99 0.59 3.15
C TYR A 27 4.35 1.63 2.25
N PHE A 28 3.69 1.19 1.21
CA PHE A 28 3.00 2.06 0.28
C PHE A 28 1.52 1.78 0.38
N PHE A 29 0.72 2.82 0.56
CA PHE A 29 -0.71 2.69 0.66
C PHE A 29 -1.29 3.44 -0.53
N ASP A 30 -1.93 2.76 -1.44
CA ASP A 30 -2.45 3.38 -2.64
C ASP A 30 -3.93 3.14 -2.76
N VAL A 31 -4.70 4.20 -2.98
CA VAL A 31 -6.13 4.09 -3.23
C VAL A 31 -6.31 4.17 -4.72
N ARG A 32 -7.00 3.19 -5.29
CA ARG A 32 -7.20 3.10 -6.73
C ARG A 32 -8.67 2.90 -7.04
N THR A 33 -9.04 3.07 -8.28
CA THR A 33 -10.42 2.86 -8.69
C THR A 33 -10.52 1.72 -9.67
N THR A 34 -11.66 1.05 -9.66
CA THR A 34 -11.93 -0.01 -10.61
C THR A 34 -12.62 0.61 -11.82
N LYS A 35 -12.91 -0.21 -12.80
CA LYS A 35 -13.62 0.25 -13.96
C LYS A 35 -15.02 0.69 -13.66
N GLN A 36 -15.61 0.18 -12.58
CA GLN A 36 -16.95 0.58 -12.22
C GLN A 36 -16.92 1.74 -11.23
N ASN A 37 -15.78 2.39 -11.09
CA ASN A 37 -15.65 3.52 -10.18
C ASN A 37 -15.79 3.17 -8.71
N ASP A 38 -15.50 1.94 -8.36
CA ASP A 38 -15.39 1.59 -6.96
C ASP A 38 -13.95 1.78 -6.54
N TYR A 39 -13.73 1.89 -5.24
CA TYR A 39 -12.39 2.06 -4.74
C TYR A 39 -11.84 0.79 -4.15
N TYR A 40 -10.56 0.62 -4.29
CA TYR A 40 -9.86 -0.43 -3.55
C TYR A 40 -8.50 0.13 -3.12
N LEU A 41 -7.88 -0.57 -2.18
CA LEU A 41 -6.64 -0.13 -1.62
C LEU A 41 -5.60 -1.19 -1.87
N THR A 42 -4.38 -0.79 -2.16
CA THR A 42 -3.29 -1.76 -2.17
C THR A 42 -2.30 -1.34 -1.11
N ILE A 43 -1.79 -2.29 -0.36
CA ILE A 43 -0.76 -2.04 0.63
C ILE A 43 0.43 -2.87 0.21
N THR A 44 1.55 -2.20 -0.05
CA THR A 44 2.75 -2.89 -0.51
C THR A 44 3.85 -2.72 0.52
N GLU A 45 4.43 -3.81 0.95
CA GLU A 45 5.60 -3.77 1.79
C GLU A 45 6.80 -3.96 0.89
N SER A 46 7.77 -3.06 0.94
CA SER A 46 9.01 -3.18 0.18
C SER A 46 10.13 -3.29 1.17
N LYS A 47 10.89 -4.36 1.10
CA LYS A 47 11.97 -4.58 2.04
C LYS A 47 13.27 -4.73 1.27
N LYS A 48 14.29 -3.97 1.67
CA LYS A 48 15.57 -4.04 1.01
C LYS A 48 16.37 -5.17 1.62
N ARG A 49 16.91 -6.03 0.79
CA ARG A 49 17.72 -7.14 1.25
C ARG A 49 19.17 -6.74 1.36
N PRO A 50 19.98 -7.53 2.03
CA PRO A 50 21.41 -7.22 2.15
C PRO A 50 22.13 -7.11 0.83
N ASP A 51 21.65 -7.77 -0.22
CA ASP A 51 22.30 -7.71 -1.52
C ASP A 51 21.76 -6.55 -2.35
N ASP A 52 21.02 -5.63 -1.71
CA ASP A 52 20.46 -4.45 -2.34
C ASP A 52 19.29 -4.73 -3.28
N SER A 53 18.82 -5.95 -3.34
CA SER A 53 17.61 -6.23 -4.08
C SER A 53 16.43 -5.90 -3.16
N TYR A 54 15.23 -5.88 -3.72
CA TYR A 54 14.03 -5.59 -2.95
C TYR A 54 13.07 -6.75 -3.00
N GLU A 55 12.45 -7.01 -1.86
CA GLU A 55 11.42 -8.02 -1.77
C GLU A 55 10.14 -7.26 -1.55
N LYS A 56 9.12 -7.50 -2.37
CA LYS A 56 7.88 -6.78 -2.27
C LYS A 56 6.71 -7.72 -2.11
N HIS A 57 5.80 -7.33 -1.24
CA HIS A 57 4.59 -8.09 -1.01
C HIS A 57 3.44 -7.12 -1.02
N LYS A 58 2.38 -7.44 -1.73
CA LYS A 58 1.26 -6.55 -1.90
C LYS A 58 -0.02 -7.25 -1.53
N ILE A 59 -0.89 -6.56 -0.82
CA ILE A 59 -2.21 -7.08 -0.56
C ILE A 59 -3.23 -6.12 -1.14
N PHE A 60 -4.36 -6.67 -1.52
CA PHE A 60 -5.46 -5.92 -2.07
C PHE A 60 -6.58 -5.90 -1.07
N LEU A 61 -7.18 -4.75 -0.86
CA LEU A 61 -8.24 -4.60 0.11
C LEU A 61 -9.37 -3.86 -0.57
N TYR A 62 -10.53 -4.47 -0.63
CA TYR A 62 -11.64 -3.88 -1.33
C TYR A 62 -12.53 -3.06 -0.40
N LYS A 63 -13.27 -2.13 -0.97
CA LYS A 63 -14.02 -1.17 -0.21
C LYS A 63 -14.88 -1.76 0.87
N GLU A 64 -15.54 -2.83 0.60
CA GLU A 64 -16.46 -3.42 1.56
C GLU A 64 -15.73 -3.97 2.77
N ASP A 65 -14.43 -4.14 2.70
CA ASP A 65 -13.66 -4.68 3.80
C ASP A 65 -12.83 -3.62 4.53
N PHE A 66 -12.88 -2.39 4.09
CA PHE A 66 -12.03 -1.35 4.69
C PHE A 66 -12.25 -1.23 6.19
N ASN A 67 -13.48 -1.06 6.61
CA ASN A 67 -13.74 -0.85 8.02
C ASN A 67 -13.40 -2.07 8.87
N LYS A 68 -13.63 -3.26 8.33
CA LYS A 68 -13.32 -4.47 9.06
C LYS A 68 -11.83 -4.60 9.24
N PHE A 69 -11.08 -4.27 8.18
CA PHE A 69 -9.64 -4.40 8.22
C PHE A 69 -9.05 -3.41 9.23
N VAL A 70 -9.49 -2.17 9.20
CA VAL A 70 -8.96 -1.16 10.09
C VAL A 70 -9.30 -1.50 11.54
N ALA A 71 -10.52 -1.99 11.78
CA ALA A 71 -10.92 -2.38 13.13
C ALA A 71 -10.08 -3.54 13.63
N ALA A 72 -9.82 -4.53 12.78
CA ALA A 72 -9.02 -5.67 13.16
C ALA A 72 -7.58 -5.24 13.45
N LEU A 73 -7.07 -4.34 12.65
CA LEU A 73 -5.72 -3.86 12.86
C LEU A 73 -5.61 -3.12 14.18
N ASN A 74 -6.56 -2.24 14.46
CA ASN A 74 -6.54 -1.49 15.70
C ASN A 74 -6.66 -2.42 16.90
N ASP A 75 -7.54 -3.40 16.82
CA ASP A 75 -7.74 -4.34 17.91
C ASP A 75 -6.44 -5.12 18.16
N THR A 76 -5.81 -5.54 17.10
CA THR A 76 -4.58 -6.31 17.21
C THR A 76 -3.46 -5.48 17.82
N VAL A 77 -3.31 -4.27 17.36
CA VAL A 77 -2.25 -3.40 17.86
C VAL A 77 -2.46 -3.09 19.34
N ASN A 78 -3.72 -2.97 19.77
CA ASN A 78 -4.00 -2.69 21.17
C ASN A 78 -3.68 -3.84 22.12
N HIS A 79 -3.32 -4.99 21.60
CA HIS A 79 -2.94 -6.09 22.45
C HIS A 79 -1.43 -6.23 22.62
N VAL A 80 -0.69 -5.24 22.14
CA VAL A 80 0.77 -5.28 22.27
C VAL A 80 1.28 -4.73 23.59
#